data_70280e2a45b9713391a56c1a6ff48dd4
#
_entry.id   70280e2a45b9713391a56c1a6ff48dd4
#
_cell.length_a   1.000
_cell.length_b   1.000
_cell.length_c   1.000
_cell.angle_alpha   90.00
_cell.angle_beta   90.00
_cell.angle_gamma   90.00
#
_symmetry.space_group_name_H-M   'P 1'
#
loop_
_entity.id
_entity.type
_entity.pdbx_description
1 polymer ?
#
loop_
_entity_poly.entity_id
_entity_poly.type
_entity_poly.pdbx_seq_one_letter_code
_entity_poly.pdbx_strand_id
1 'polypeptide(L)'
;SLEQSGIIQIAQEAELTDFSDKLELLTTALKKLDSDDVQLIELRFFEKRSFAEVGEIIGITENNAKVKTYRIIDKLKRLMKL
;
A
#
# COMPACT_ATOMS: atom_id res chain seq x y z
N SER A 1 -8.88 -25.95 -11.11
CA SER A 1 -8.32 -25.87 -10.90
C SER A 1 -7.55 -26.15 -10.28
N LEU A 2 -7.30 -26.28 -10.29
CA LEU A 2 -6.57 -26.35 -9.91
C LEU A 2 -5.92 -26.87 -9.43
N GLU A 3 -6.04 -27.51 -9.60
CA GLU A 3 -5.34 -27.65 -9.55
C GLU A 3 -4.36 -27.54 -9.52
N GLN A 4 -4.58 -28.01 -10.37
CA GLN A 4 -3.97 -26.95 -10.01
C GLN A 4 -3.15 -27.09 -8.85
N SER A 5 -3.36 -27.85 -8.24
CA SER A 5 -3.11 -28.28 -7.05
C SER A 5 -1.68 -28.29 -6.59
N GLY A 6 -0.86 -29.22 -6.97
CA GLY A 6 0.50 -29.29 -6.48
C GLY A 6 1.38 -28.12 -6.90
N ILE A 7 1.34 -27.77 -8.18
CA ILE A 7 2.14 -26.66 -8.72
C ILE A 7 1.68 -25.34 -8.14
N ILE A 8 0.36 -25.14 -8.05
CA ILE A 8 -0.18 -23.90 -7.48
C ILE A 8 0.15 -23.80 -6.01
N GLN A 9 0.09 -24.89 -5.30
CA GLN A 9 0.44 -24.90 -3.89
C GLN A 9 1.91 -24.53 -3.68
N ILE A 10 2.82 -25.05 -4.49
CA ILE A 10 4.23 -24.69 -4.42
C ILE A 10 4.43 -23.22 -4.74
N ALA A 11 3.75 -22.75 -5.77
CA ALA A 11 3.81 -21.32 -6.14
C ALA A 11 3.25 -20.43 -5.02
N GLN A 12 2.16 -20.86 -4.40
CA GLN A 12 1.56 -20.11 -3.29
C GLN A 12 2.47 -20.08 -2.08
N GLU A 13 3.16 -21.17 -1.77
CA GLU A 13 4.11 -21.19 -0.67
C GLU A 13 5.28 -20.25 -0.92
N ALA A 14 5.80 -20.24 -2.15
CA ALA A 14 6.86 -19.31 -2.53
C ALA A 14 6.35 -17.87 -2.49
N GLU A 15 5.13 -17.63 -2.95
CA GLU A 15 4.53 -16.31 -2.90
C GLU A 15 4.29 -15.86 -1.46
N LEU A 16 3.88 -16.75 -0.59
CA LEU A 16 3.66 -16.41 0.81
C LEU A 16 4.97 -16.00 1.49
N THR A 17 6.06 -16.70 1.21
CA THR A 17 7.37 -16.34 1.75
C THR A 17 7.78 -14.96 1.23
N ASP A 18 7.68 -14.75 -0.08
CA ASP A 18 7.99 -13.48 -0.70
C ASP A 18 7.05 -12.38 -0.22
N PHE A 19 5.75 -12.69 -0.10
CA PHE A 19 4.76 -11.77 0.41
C PHE A 19 5.05 -11.38 1.85
N SER A 20 5.45 -12.35 2.67
CA SER A 20 5.78 -12.09 4.06
C SER A 20 6.97 -11.15 4.19
N ASP A 21 8.00 -11.36 3.38
CA ASP A 21 9.17 -10.48 3.34
C ASP A 21 8.79 -9.08 2.87
N LYS A 22 7.97 -8.99 1.83
CA LYS A 22 7.48 -7.71 1.33
C LYS A 22 6.60 -7.00 2.33
N LEU A 23 5.76 -7.74 3.04
CA LEU A 23 4.90 -7.19 4.08
C LEU A 23 5.74 -6.61 5.22
N GLU A 24 6.80 -7.29 5.60
CA GLU A 24 7.72 -6.79 6.62
C GLU A 24 8.40 -5.51 6.17
N LEU A 25 8.87 -5.46 4.91
CA LEU A 25 9.45 -4.26 4.33
C LEU A 25 8.44 -3.11 4.31
N LEU A 26 7.20 -3.39 3.92
CA LEU A 26 6.14 -2.39 3.90
C LEU A 26 5.85 -1.87 5.30
N THR A 27 5.73 -2.75 6.27
CA THR A 27 5.47 -2.36 7.66
C THR A 27 6.59 -1.47 8.19
N THR A 28 7.83 -1.82 7.90
CA THR A 28 8.98 -1.01 8.30
C THR A 28 8.96 0.36 7.61
N ALA A 29 8.64 0.37 6.32
CA ALA A 29 8.56 1.62 5.55
C ALA A 29 7.43 2.53 6.07
N LEU A 30 6.27 1.95 6.39
CA LEU A 30 5.13 2.71 6.93
C LEU A 30 5.49 3.39 8.24
N LYS A 31 6.31 2.78 9.08
CA LYS A 31 6.76 3.36 10.34
C LYS A 31 7.61 4.60 10.13
N LYS A 32 8.18 4.79 8.94
CA LYS A 32 9.01 5.94 8.61
C LYS A 32 8.20 7.10 8.03
N LEU A 33 6.93 6.89 7.74
CA LEU A 33 6.04 7.96 7.29
C LEU A 33 5.52 8.76 8.47
N ASP A 34 5.22 10.03 8.25
CA ASP A 34 4.55 10.81 9.28
C ASP A 34 3.07 10.42 9.39
N SER A 35 2.40 10.89 10.44
CA SER A 35 1.03 10.50 10.71
C SER A 35 0.05 10.97 9.63
N ASP A 36 0.31 12.10 8.99
CA ASP A 36 -0.56 12.61 7.93
C ASP A 36 -0.50 11.72 6.70
N ASP A 37 0.70 11.26 6.33
CA ASP A 37 0.88 10.36 5.22
C ASP A 37 0.23 9.01 5.49
N VAL A 38 0.37 8.49 6.71
CA VAL A 38 -0.26 7.24 7.10
C VAL A 38 -1.78 7.37 7.04
N GLN A 39 -2.33 8.48 7.52
CA GLN A 39 -3.78 8.72 7.46
C GLN A 39 -4.29 8.67 6.03
N LEU A 40 -3.57 9.30 5.11
CA LEU A 40 -3.98 9.33 3.71
C LEU A 40 -3.96 7.93 3.11
N ILE A 41 -2.94 7.14 3.39
CA ILE A 41 -2.84 5.76 2.94
C ILE A 41 -4.00 4.91 3.51
N GLU A 42 -4.30 5.08 4.79
CA GLU A 42 -5.41 4.37 5.42
C GLU A 42 -6.74 4.70 4.74
N LEU A 43 -7.02 5.97 4.53
CA LEU A 43 -8.26 6.40 3.90
C LEU A 43 -8.39 5.87 2.48
N ARG A 44 -7.33 5.96 1.71
CA ARG A 44 -7.38 5.60 0.29
C ARG A 44 -7.39 4.09 0.07
N PHE A 45 -6.56 3.35 0.78
CA PHE A 45 -6.34 1.94 0.49
C PHE A 45 -7.06 1.00 1.44
N PHE A 46 -7.14 1.31 2.71
CA PHE A 46 -7.83 0.45 3.67
C PHE A 46 -9.32 0.74 3.72
N GLU A 47 -9.71 2.01 3.71
CA GLU A 47 -11.12 2.39 3.70
C GLU A 47 -11.69 2.53 2.29
N LYS A 48 -10.83 2.44 1.28
CA LYS A 48 -11.21 2.49 -0.14
C LYS A 48 -11.99 3.76 -0.50
N ARG A 49 -11.62 4.88 0.10
CA ARG A 49 -12.22 6.17 -0.19
C ARG A 49 -11.74 6.69 -1.54
N SER A 50 -12.61 7.42 -2.23
CA SER A 50 -12.21 8.11 -3.46
C SER A 50 -11.27 9.28 -3.11
N PHE A 51 -10.52 9.77 -4.09
CA PHE A 51 -9.66 10.93 -3.86
C PHE A 51 -10.48 12.16 -3.47
N ALA A 52 -11.71 12.28 -3.99
CA ALA A 52 -12.61 13.36 -3.60
C ALA A 52 -12.95 13.27 -2.12
N GLU A 53 -13.30 12.08 -1.65
CA GLU A 53 -13.62 11.86 -0.24
C GLU A 53 -12.40 12.08 0.65
N VAL A 54 -11.25 11.59 0.24
CA VAL A 54 -10.01 11.81 0.99
C VAL A 54 -9.74 13.30 1.10
N GLY A 55 -9.89 14.03 0.00
CA GLY A 55 -9.71 15.49 -0.01
C GLY A 55 -10.64 16.19 0.96
N GLU A 56 -11.91 15.77 1.01
CA GLU A 56 -12.86 16.35 1.95
C GLU A 56 -12.47 16.08 3.40
N ILE A 57 -12.04 14.87 3.69
CA ILE A 57 -11.71 14.47 5.07
C ILE A 57 -10.48 15.21 5.57
N ILE A 58 -9.45 15.32 4.76
CA ILE A 58 -8.20 15.94 5.20
C ILE A 58 -8.07 17.41 4.82
N GLY A 59 -9.08 17.97 4.13
CA GLY A 59 -9.13 19.40 3.84
C GLY A 59 -8.28 19.85 2.67
N ILE A 60 -8.15 19.05 1.64
CA ILE A 60 -7.43 19.38 0.41
C ILE A 60 -8.29 19.07 -0.80
N THR A 61 -7.87 19.53 -1.98
CA THR A 61 -8.60 19.23 -3.20
C THR A 61 -8.42 17.76 -3.61
N GLU A 62 -9.34 17.28 -4.44
CA GLU A 62 -9.25 15.93 -4.99
C GLU A 62 -7.92 15.73 -5.71
N ASN A 63 -7.50 16.69 -6.53
CA ASN A 63 -6.26 16.60 -7.26
C ASN A 63 -5.05 16.55 -6.33
N ASN A 64 -5.05 17.36 -5.28
CA ASN A 64 -3.97 17.35 -4.29
C ASN A 64 -3.93 16.01 -3.54
N ALA A 65 -5.09 15.44 -3.23
CA ALA A 65 -5.14 14.12 -2.60
C ALA A 65 -4.50 13.06 -3.50
N LYS A 66 -4.80 13.11 -4.79
CA LYS A 66 -4.23 12.20 -5.78
C LYS A 66 -2.72 12.36 -5.88
N VAL A 67 -2.25 13.59 -6.02
CA VAL A 67 -0.81 13.88 -6.15
C VAL A 67 -0.07 13.44 -4.89
N LYS A 68 -0.60 13.76 -3.71
CA LYS A 68 0.02 13.35 -2.45
C LYS A 68 0.08 11.83 -2.32
N THR A 69 -0.98 11.14 -2.71
CA THR A 69 -1.02 9.68 -2.67
C THR A 69 0.11 9.07 -3.50
N TYR A 70 0.29 9.55 -4.73
CA TYR A 70 1.35 9.03 -5.59
C TYR A 70 2.74 9.35 -5.05
N ARG A 71 2.94 10.52 -4.46
CA ARG A 71 4.21 10.87 -3.81
C ARG A 71 4.53 9.95 -2.65
N ILE A 72 3.51 9.61 -1.86
CA ILE A 72 3.69 8.70 -0.73
C ILE A 72 4.03 7.30 -1.23
N ILE A 73 3.37 6.84 -2.29
CA ILE A 73 3.66 5.55 -2.89
C ILE A 73 5.11 5.50 -3.39
N ASP A 74 5.55 6.55 -4.08
CA ASP A 74 6.94 6.63 -4.54
C ASP A 74 7.92 6.61 -3.38
N LYS A 75 7.60 7.33 -2.31
CA LYS A 75 8.43 7.33 -1.10
C LYS A 75 8.50 5.94 -0.48
N LEU A 76 7.36 5.24 -0.40
CA LEU A 76 7.33 3.88 0.11
C LEU A 76 8.18 2.94 -0.74
N LYS A 77 8.09 3.05 -2.06
CA LYS A 77 8.92 2.24 -2.96
C LYS A 77 10.40 2.47 -2.70
N ARG A 78 10.80 3.71 -2.53
CA ARG A 78 12.20 4.03 -2.22
C ARG A 78 12.63 3.46 -0.88
N LEU A 79 11.79 3.59 0.13
CA LEU A 79 12.07 3.05 1.46
C LEU A 79 12.16 1.54 1.46
N MET A 80 11.39 0.89 0.61
CA MET A 80 11.39 -0.57 0.47
C MET A 80 12.46 -1.04 -0.54
N LYS A 81 13.12 -0.13 -1.21
CA LYS A 81 14.14 -0.42 -2.23
C LYS A 81 13.58 -1.20 -3.41
N LEU A 82 12.40 -0.84 -3.83
CA LEU A 82 11.76 -1.43 -5.00
C LEU A 82 12.08 -0.65 -6.27
#